data_f80da9769899d685931f5a9698a663f3
#
_entry.id   f80da9769899d685931f5a9698a663f3
#
_cell.length_a   1.000
_cell.length_b   1.000
_cell.length_c   1.000
_cell.angle_alpha   90.00
_cell.angle_beta   90.00
_cell.angle_gamma   90.00
#
_symmetry.space_group_name_H-M   'P 1'
#
loop_
_entity.id
_entity.type
_entity.pdbx_description
1 polymer ?
#
loop_
_entity_poly.entity_id
_entity_poly.type
_entity_poly.pdbx_seq_one_letter_code
_entity_poly.pdbx_strand_id
1 'polypeptide(L)'
;MAKCYIGLGSNLGSRGQTMRAALGEIARMDGVRLLAVSHFYETRPWGKTDQPPFLNGAALIDIEISAEDLLMRCHAIEAKFGRKRMAGGEHWGPRTIDIDLLFMPGICRSSAPILPHPYMKVRAFVLVPLLDLSPELKVGGTSIQSLLAALPKEEVEGVKRSAELGDPYPISLIACMDKNRGLGHEGELLANNSEDMRHFRALTLGGIVIMGRRTQESLPGGHPLKGRINIVLSQTKRKIEGFRVCKDEEELFAVLGELAEERREAKLPPQKIWCIGGTSLYRMLLPYIAEAYLTELTGDYDADVFLPELTEFTAISTKHGKNLRYCYL
;
A
#
# COMPACT_ATOMS: atom_id res chain seq x y z
N MET A 1 -0.64 -20.09 7.18
CA MET A 1 -1.22 -18.86 6.57
C MET A 1 -2.40 -19.22 5.70
N ALA A 2 -3.52 -18.53 5.83
CA ALA A 2 -4.71 -18.71 5.01
C ALA A 2 -4.93 -17.48 4.12
N LYS A 3 -5.31 -17.68 2.86
CA LYS A 3 -5.63 -16.58 1.96
C LYS A 3 -6.99 -15.98 2.28
N CYS A 4 -7.07 -14.66 2.33
CA CYS A 4 -8.31 -13.92 2.47
C CYS A 4 -8.40 -12.81 1.39
N TYR A 5 -9.54 -12.73 0.74
CA TYR A 5 -9.89 -11.63 -0.16
C TYR A 5 -10.71 -10.62 0.61
N ILE A 6 -10.30 -9.37 0.58
CA ILE A 6 -10.99 -8.25 1.21
C ILE A 6 -11.44 -7.23 0.17
N GLY A 7 -12.57 -6.58 0.40
CA GLY A 7 -13.06 -5.46 -0.38
C GLY A 7 -12.83 -4.15 0.35
N LEU A 8 -12.49 -3.10 -0.38
CA LEU A 8 -12.38 -1.75 0.14
C LEU A 8 -13.32 -0.82 -0.64
N GLY A 9 -13.95 0.12 0.06
CA GLY A 9 -14.83 1.11 -0.56
C GLY A 9 -14.79 2.45 0.18
N SER A 10 -14.79 3.56 -0.57
CA SER A 10 -14.80 4.92 -0.03
C SER A 10 -15.63 5.84 -0.92
N ASN A 11 -16.44 6.75 -0.33
CA ASN A 11 -17.14 7.77 -1.10
C ASN A 11 -17.13 9.15 -0.45
N LEU A 12 -16.34 9.36 0.60
CA LEU A 12 -16.15 10.64 1.27
C LEU A 12 -14.67 11.05 1.32
N GLY A 13 -14.40 12.34 1.18
CA GLY A 13 -13.06 12.91 1.29
C GLY A 13 -12.11 12.47 0.18
N SER A 14 -10.83 12.37 0.49
CA SER A 14 -9.77 11.93 -0.42
C SER A 14 -9.79 10.41 -0.55
N ARG A 15 -10.74 9.86 -1.30
CA ARG A 15 -11.06 8.43 -1.40
C ARG A 15 -9.83 7.56 -1.66
N GLY A 16 -9.04 7.89 -2.68
CA GLY A 16 -7.86 7.12 -3.07
C GLY A 16 -6.76 7.12 -1.99
N GLN A 17 -6.48 8.26 -1.39
CA GLN A 17 -5.53 8.38 -0.27
C GLN A 17 -5.99 7.57 0.93
N THR A 18 -7.27 7.67 1.30
CA THR A 18 -7.84 6.92 2.42
C THR A 18 -7.74 5.40 2.20
N MET A 19 -8.07 4.92 1.00
CA MET A 19 -7.96 3.48 0.67
C MET A 19 -6.51 3.00 0.71
N ARG A 20 -5.55 3.77 0.17
CA ARG A 20 -4.13 3.44 0.22
C ARG A 20 -3.60 3.41 1.66
N ALA A 21 -3.96 4.40 2.47
CA ALA A 21 -3.57 4.44 3.87
C ALA A 21 -4.15 3.26 4.66
N ALA A 22 -5.41 2.88 4.40
CA ALA A 22 -6.02 1.69 4.99
C ALA A 22 -5.30 0.39 4.58
N LEU A 23 -4.86 0.26 3.33
CA LEU A 23 -4.04 -0.85 2.86
C LEU A 23 -2.68 -0.90 3.56
N GLY A 24 -2.06 0.26 3.83
CA GLY A 24 -0.83 0.37 4.62
C GLY A 24 -1.03 -0.13 6.06
N GLU A 25 -2.14 0.24 6.72
CA GLU A 25 -2.50 -0.27 8.05
C GLU A 25 -2.69 -1.80 8.05
N ILE A 26 -3.39 -2.32 7.03
CA ILE A 26 -3.60 -3.78 6.88
C ILE A 26 -2.26 -4.50 6.69
N ALA A 27 -1.36 -3.94 5.88
CA ALA A 27 -0.05 -4.54 5.61
C ALA A 27 0.85 -4.59 6.87
N ARG A 28 0.66 -3.67 7.82
CA ARG A 28 1.40 -3.61 9.11
C ARG A 28 0.78 -4.43 10.23
N MET A 29 -0.38 -5.04 10.02
CA MET A 29 -0.98 -5.89 11.05
C MET A 29 -0.13 -7.12 11.33
N ASP A 30 0.13 -7.41 12.60
CA ASP A 30 0.77 -8.67 13.01
C ASP A 30 -0.05 -9.87 12.52
N GLY A 31 0.63 -10.83 11.91
CA GLY A 31 0.01 -12.03 11.37
C GLY A 31 -0.76 -11.79 10.06
N VAL A 32 -0.56 -10.67 9.39
CA VAL A 32 -1.15 -10.36 8.08
C VAL A 32 -0.05 -9.99 7.09
N ARG A 33 -0.15 -10.50 5.86
CA ARG A 33 0.74 -10.14 4.76
C ARG A 33 -0.08 -9.73 3.54
N LEU A 34 0.07 -8.50 3.09
CA LEU A 34 -0.53 -8.01 1.84
C LEU A 34 0.19 -8.63 0.64
N LEU A 35 -0.55 -9.34 -0.22
CA LEU A 35 -0.01 -10.04 -1.38
C LEU A 35 -0.23 -9.29 -2.68
N ALA A 36 -1.43 -8.74 -2.87
CA ALA A 36 -1.81 -8.02 -4.09
C ALA A 36 -2.97 -7.05 -3.82
N VAL A 37 -3.03 -6.00 -4.62
CA VAL A 37 -4.13 -5.01 -4.64
C VAL A 37 -4.65 -4.91 -6.06
N SER A 38 -5.98 -4.81 -6.23
CA SER A 38 -6.62 -4.58 -7.52
C SER A 38 -6.45 -3.12 -7.97
N HIS A 39 -6.83 -2.80 -9.21
CA HIS A 39 -7.14 -1.42 -9.56
C HIS A 39 -8.28 -0.87 -8.67
N PHE A 40 -8.36 0.45 -8.59
CA PHE A 40 -9.51 1.12 -8.02
C PHE A 40 -10.52 1.43 -9.13
N TYR A 41 -11.79 1.26 -8.81
CA TYR A 41 -12.89 1.42 -9.73
C TYR A 41 -13.91 2.41 -9.18
N GLU A 42 -14.31 3.34 -10.02
CA GLU A 42 -15.39 4.26 -9.72
C GLU A 42 -16.73 3.61 -10.06
N THR A 43 -17.67 3.67 -9.12
CA THR A 43 -18.96 3.02 -9.23
C THR A 43 -20.09 3.90 -8.69
N ARG A 44 -21.29 3.73 -9.25
CA ARG A 44 -22.49 4.31 -8.64
C ARG A 44 -22.78 3.66 -7.29
N PRO A 45 -23.40 4.41 -6.34
CA PRO A 45 -23.83 3.83 -5.08
C PRO A 45 -24.81 2.67 -5.30
N TRP A 46 -24.63 1.60 -4.52
CA TRP A 46 -25.51 0.44 -4.50
C TRP A 46 -26.47 0.53 -3.31
N GLY A 47 -27.78 0.27 -3.52
CA GLY A 47 -28.83 0.40 -2.52
C GLY A 47 -29.32 1.84 -2.39
N LYS A 48 -28.75 2.68 -1.51
CA LYS A 48 -29.10 4.11 -1.39
C LYS A 48 -28.32 4.90 -2.45
N THR A 49 -29.03 5.48 -3.41
CA THR A 49 -28.42 6.15 -4.58
C THR A 49 -28.13 7.64 -4.39
N ASP A 50 -28.77 8.29 -3.40
CA ASP A 50 -28.55 9.70 -3.08
C ASP A 50 -27.29 9.90 -2.22
N GLN A 51 -26.13 9.67 -2.84
CA GLN A 51 -24.81 9.85 -2.23
C GLN A 51 -23.71 9.90 -3.31
N PRO A 52 -22.51 10.41 -2.99
CA PRO A 52 -21.41 10.46 -3.96
C PRO A 52 -21.02 9.08 -4.50
N PRO A 53 -20.44 9.02 -5.72
CA PRO A 53 -19.88 7.78 -6.27
C PRO A 53 -18.80 7.17 -5.36
N PHE A 54 -18.78 5.84 -5.32
CA PHE A 54 -17.75 5.10 -4.59
C PHE A 54 -16.49 4.90 -5.43
N LEU A 55 -15.36 4.91 -4.76
CA LEU A 55 -14.15 4.28 -5.21
C LEU A 55 -14.07 2.92 -4.51
N ASN A 56 -13.98 1.83 -5.28
CA ASN A 56 -13.93 0.46 -4.78
C ASN A 56 -12.67 -0.25 -5.27
N GLY A 57 -12.18 -1.20 -4.48
CA GLY A 57 -11.08 -2.06 -4.82
C GLY A 57 -11.10 -3.33 -4.00
N ALA A 58 -10.18 -4.24 -4.28
CA ALA A 58 -10.00 -5.45 -3.50
C ALA A 58 -8.52 -5.71 -3.21
N ALA A 59 -8.24 -6.45 -2.15
CA ALA A 59 -6.89 -6.92 -1.86
C ALA A 59 -6.90 -8.41 -1.51
N LEU A 60 -5.77 -9.06 -1.81
CA LEU A 60 -5.47 -10.42 -1.40
C LEU A 60 -4.44 -10.37 -0.28
N ILE A 61 -4.74 -11.00 0.83
CA ILE A 61 -3.86 -11.08 2.01
C ILE A 61 -3.67 -12.54 2.44
N ASP A 62 -2.51 -12.84 3.01
CA ASP A 62 -2.29 -14.05 3.82
C ASP A 62 -2.48 -13.69 5.29
N ILE A 63 -3.13 -14.57 6.06
CA ILE A 63 -3.39 -14.34 7.48
C ILE A 63 -2.99 -15.54 8.33
N GLU A 64 -2.47 -15.27 9.53
CA GLU A 64 -2.22 -16.23 10.61
C GLU A 64 -3.20 -16.07 11.79
N ILE A 65 -4.01 -15.02 11.76
CA ILE A 65 -5.02 -14.69 12.74
C ILE A 65 -6.40 -15.25 12.34
N SER A 66 -7.34 -15.28 13.27
CA SER A 66 -8.72 -15.69 13.02
C SER A 66 -9.46 -14.68 12.13
N ALA A 67 -10.51 -15.13 11.44
CA ALA A 67 -11.35 -14.23 10.65
C ALA A 67 -12.07 -13.18 11.53
N GLU A 68 -12.39 -13.53 12.77
CA GLU A 68 -12.96 -12.65 13.78
C GLU A 68 -11.99 -11.54 14.19
N ASP A 69 -10.74 -11.90 14.48
CA ASP A 69 -9.69 -10.93 14.83
C ASP A 69 -9.39 -10.01 13.66
N LEU A 70 -9.34 -10.55 12.44
CA LEU A 70 -9.16 -9.74 11.24
C LEU A 70 -10.31 -8.75 11.08
N LEU A 71 -11.57 -9.17 11.22
CA LEU A 71 -12.74 -8.29 11.13
C LEU A 71 -12.69 -7.18 12.19
N MET A 72 -12.35 -7.54 13.43
CA MET A 72 -12.22 -6.56 14.53
C MET A 72 -11.15 -5.51 14.19
N ARG A 73 -10.00 -5.92 13.68
CA ARG A 73 -8.90 -5.01 13.29
C ARG A 73 -9.28 -4.16 12.08
N CYS A 74 -10.00 -4.71 11.10
CA CYS A 74 -10.55 -3.92 9.98
C CYS A 74 -11.51 -2.83 10.49
N HIS A 75 -12.37 -3.14 11.44
CA HIS A 75 -13.24 -2.14 12.08
C HIS A 75 -12.46 -1.05 12.84
N ALA A 76 -11.35 -1.41 13.47
CA ALA A 76 -10.47 -0.43 14.13
C ALA A 76 -9.84 0.53 13.11
N ILE A 77 -9.40 0.02 11.95
CA ILE A 77 -8.91 0.86 10.85
C ILE A 77 -10.02 1.79 10.34
N GLU A 78 -11.22 1.28 10.09
CA GLU A 78 -12.35 2.12 9.67
C GLU A 78 -12.63 3.25 10.67
N ALA A 79 -12.59 2.96 11.96
CA ALA A 79 -12.77 3.95 13.02
C ALA A 79 -11.62 4.99 13.03
N LYS A 80 -10.36 4.55 12.84
CA LYS A 80 -9.18 5.43 12.72
C LYS A 80 -9.35 6.45 11.58
N PHE A 81 -9.95 6.03 10.46
CA PHE A 81 -10.26 6.90 9.31
C PHE A 81 -11.62 7.61 9.41
N GLY A 82 -12.20 7.69 10.59
CA GLY A 82 -13.37 8.52 10.89
C GLY A 82 -14.72 7.88 10.57
N ARG A 83 -14.79 6.58 10.28
CA ARG A 83 -16.06 5.87 10.12
C ARG A 83 -16.78 5.75 11.46
N LYS A 84 -17.97 6.32 11.57
CA LYS A 84 -18.82 6.18 12.76
C LYS A 84 -19.88 5.10 12.51
N ARG A 85 -19.79 3.98 13.22
CA ARG A 85 -20.83 2.95 13.24
C ARG A 85 -21.82 3.30 14.37
N MET A 86 -23.00 3.83 14.01
CA MET A 86 -24.05 4.08 14.99
C MET A 86 -24.94 2.86 15.16
N ALA A 87 -25.25 2.48 16.41
CA ALA A 87 -26.25 1.44 16.68
C ALA A 87 -27.60 1.86 16.09
N GLY A 88 -28.17 1.04 15.19
CA GLY A 88 -29.40 1.39 14.47
C GLY A 88 -29.22 2.38 13.32
N GLY A 89 -27.97 2.72 12.94
CA GLY A 89 -27.67 3.62 11.81
C GLY A 89 -28.01 3.03 10.45
N GLU A 90 -28.15 3.91 9.44
CA GLU A 90 -28.46 3.51 8.07
C GLU A 90 -27.42 2.52 7.52
N HIS A 91 -27.90 1.35 7.12
CA HIS A 91 -27.12 0.46 6.26
C HIS A 91 -26.92 1.15 4.90
N TRP A 92 -25.68 1.14 4.34
CA TRP A 92 -25.34 1.69 3.02
C TRP A 92 -25.27 3.22 2.91
N GLY A 93 -25.06 3.94 4.00
CA GLY A 93 -24.78 5.38 3.99
C GLY A 93 -23.38 5.74 3.47
N PRO A 94 -23.12 7.07 3.27
CA PRO A 94 -21.78 7.54 2.88
C PRO A 94 -20.73 7.25 3.95
N ARG A 95 -19.47 6.94 3.52
CA ARG A 95 -18.40 6.55 4.44
C ARG A 95 -17.03 6.87 3.90
N THR A 96 -16.13 7.18 4.83
CA THR A 96 -14.73 7.46 4.53
C THR A 96 -14.00 6.19 4.05
N ILE A 97 -14.27 5.05 4.67
CA ILE A 97 -13.74 3.74 4.29
C ILE A 97 -14.67 2.61 4.75
N ASP A 98 -14.75 1.57 3.98
CA ASP A 98 -15.41 0.29 4.27
C ASP A 98 -14.45 -0.85 3.94
N ILE A 99 -14.29 -1.82 4.85
CA ILE A 99 -13.39 -2.95 4.67
C ILE A 99 -14.19 -4.22 4.97
N ASP A 100 -14.55 -4.94 3.91
CA ASP A 100 -15.32 -6.17 4.00
C ASP A 100 -14.43 -7.41 3.80
N LEU A 101 -14.57 -8.43 4.64
CA LEU A 101 -14.02 -9.75 4.38
C LEU A 101 -14.92 -10.45 3.35
N LEU A 102 -14.38 -10.71 2.16
CA LEU A 102 -15.18 -11.21 1.04
C LEU A 102 -15.19 -12.73 0.96
N PHE A 103 -14.00 -13.32 0.98
CA PHE A 103 -13.86 -14.75 0.72
C PHE A 103 -12.54 -15.31 1.27
N MET A 104 -12.62 -16.49 1.84
CA MET A 104 -11.45 -17.30 2.24
C MET A 104 -11.60 -18.69 1.60
N PRO A 105 -10.65 -19.13 0.73
CA PRO A 105 -10.71 -20.42 0.07
C PRO A 105 -10.86 -21.57 1.08
N GLY A 106 -11.84 -22.44 0.85
CA GLY A 106 -12.11 -23.59 1.71
C GLY A 106 -12.85 -23.28 3.02
N ILE A 107 -13.18 -22.02 3.30
CA ILE A 107 -13.88 -21.61 4.51
C ILE A 107 -15.30 -21.14 4.18
N CYS A 108 -16.29 -21.77 4.84
CA CYS A 108 -17.69 -21.35 4.83
C CYS A 108 -18.14 -21.09 6.28
N ARG A 109 -18.74 -19.92 6.51
CA ARG A 109 -19.20 -19.49 7.83
C ARG A 109 -20.58 -18.87 7.76
N SER A 110 -21.47 -19.29 8.65
CA SER A 110 -22.82 -18.73 8.79
C SER A 110 -22.93 -17.67 9.92
N SER A 111 -21.89 -17.55 10.76
CA SER A 111 -21.77 -16.51 11.79
C SER A 111 -20.73 -15.45 11.39
N ALA A 112 -20.75 -14.29 12.04
CA ALA A 112 -19.85 -13.16 11.71
C ALA A 112 -18.36 -13.51 11.92
N PRO A 113 -17.49 -13.16 10.97
CA PRO A 113 -17.82 -12.74 9.59
C PRO A 113 -18.43 -13.87 8.78
N ILE A 114 -19.55 -13.58 8.09
CA ILE A 114 -20.18 -14.57 7.18
C ILE A 114 -19.29 -14.67 5.93
N LEU A 115 -18.85 -15.88 5.62
CA LEU A 115 -17.97 -16.17 4.49
C LEU A 115 -18.49 -17.34 3.65
N PRO A 116 -18.53 -17.25 2.33
CA PRO A 116 -18.32 -16.03 1.52
C PRO A 116 -19.27 -14.90 1.90
N HIS A 117 -18.83 -13.63 1.73
CA HIS A 117 -19.68 -12.47 2.05
C HIS A 117 -21.03 -12.57 1.31
N PRO A 118 -22.17 -12.37 1.99
CA PRO A 118 -23.51 -12.68 1.47
C PRO A 118 -23.81 -12.05 0.10
N TYR A 119 -23.40 -10.81 -0.11
CA TYR A 119 -23.71 -10.06 -1.32
C TYR A 119 -22.58 -10.04 -2.36
N MET A 120 -21.44 -10.73 -2.13
CA MET A 120 -20.30 -10.61 -3.04
C MET A 120 -20.62 -11.11 -4.47
N LYS A 121 -21.49 -12.14 -4.60
CA LYS A 121 -21.81 -12.75 -5.90
C LYS A 121 -22.73 -11.90 -6.77
N VAL A 122 -23.38 -10.90 -6.21
CA VAL A 122 -24.37 -10.04 -6.88
C VAL A 122 -23.92 -8.58 -6.97
N ARG A 123 -22.64 -8.30 -6.73
CA ARG A 123 -22.07 -6.95 -6.74
C ARG A 123 -20.94 -6.85 -7.76
N ALA A 124 -21.19 -6.21 -8.90
CA ALA A 124 -20.17 -6.02 -9.93
C ALA A 124 -18.93 -5.29 -9.40
N PHE A 125 -19.10 -4.30 -8.52
CA PHE A 125 -18.00 -3.54 -7.90
C PHE A 125 -17.14 -4.35 -6.92
N VAL A 126 -17.54 -5.56 -6.56
CA VAL A 126 -16.73 -6.55 -5.83
C VAL A 126 -16.08 -7.52 -6.80
N LEU A 127 -16.83 -8.04 -7.77
CA LEU A 127 -16.36 -9.09 -8.66
C LEU A 127 -15.31 -8.58 -9.66
N VAL A 128 -15.45 -7.36 -10.18
CA VAL A 128 -14.48 -6.78 -11.13
C VAL A 128 -13.10 -6.63 -10.49
N PRO A 129 -12.94 -6.02 -9.29
CA PRO A 129 -11.64 -5.99 -8.60
C PRO A 129 -11.07 -7.38 -8.27
N LEU A 130 -11.92 -8.36 -7.95
CA LEU A 130 -11.45 -9.74 -7.69
C LEU A 130 -10.90 -10.41 -8.95
N LEU A 131 -11.38 -10.04 -10.13
CA LEU A 131 -10.87 -10.54 -11.39
C LEU A 131 -9.43 -10.10 -11.65
N ASP A 132 -9.06 -8.87 -11.23
CA ASP A 132 -7.67 -8.38 -11.28
C ASP A 132 -6.73 -9.24 -10.44
N LEU A 133 -7.20 -9.63 -9.24
CA LEU A 133 -6.38 -10.37 -8.27
C LEU A 133 -6.22 -11.84 -8.64
N SER A 134 -7.28 -12.44 -9.13
CA SER A 134 -7.33 -13.90 -9.38
C SER A 134 -8.35 -14.24 -10.48
N PRO A 135 -7.97 -14.16 -11.76
CA PRO A 135 -8.87 -14.43 -12.88
C PRO A 135 -9.54 -15.82 -12.82
N GLU A 136 -8.84 -16.80 -12.26
CA GLU A 136 -9.31 -18.20 -12.13
C GLU A 136 -10.09 -18.47 -10.82
N LEU A 137 -10.37 -17.42 -10.02
CA LEU A 137 -11.06 -17.57 -8.74
C LEU A 137 -12.46 -18.16 -8.93
N LYS A 138 -12.77 -19.16 -8.10
CA LYS A 138 -14.11 -19.77 -8.00
C LYS A 138 -14.67 -19.59 -6.60
N VAL A 139 -15.92 -19.18 -6.51
CA VAL A 139 -16.65 -19.00 -5.24
C VAL A 139 -17.83 -19.95 -5.20
N GLY A 140 -17.75 -20.99 -4.37
CA GLY A 140 -18.77 -22.06 -4.33
C GLY A 140 -18.87 -22.82 -5.66
N GLY A 141 -17.73 -23.05 -6.33
CA GLY A 141 -17.65 -23.77 -7.61
C GLY A 141 -17.91 -22.92 -8.86
N THR A 142 -18.42 -21.69 -8.73
CA THR A 142 -18.72 -20.79 -9.85
C THR A 142 -17.58 -19.81 -10.07
N SER A 143 -17.10 -19.64 -11.31
CA SER A 143 -16.04 -18.68 -11.64
C SER A 143 -16.51 -17.23 -11.51
N ILE A 144 -15.58 -16.30 -11.24
CA ILE A 144 -15.89 -14.87 -11.19
C ILE A 144 -16.46 -14.37 -12.52
N GLN A 145 -15.92 -14.86 -13.66
CA GLN A 145 -16.42 -14.54 -14.99
C GLN A 145 -17.88 -14.95 -15.18
N SER A 146 -18.24 -16.16 -14.71
CA SER A 146 -19.62 -16.67 -14.79
C SER A 146 -20.56 -15.87 -13.88
N LEU A 147 -20.09 -15.45 -12.70
CA LEU A 147 -20.86 -14.58 -11.80
C LEU A 147 -21.10 -13.21 -12.43
N LEU A 148 -20.07 -12.60 -13.03
CA LEU A 148 -20.21 -11.32 -13.75
C LEU A 148 -21.15 -11.41 -14.95
N ALA A 149 -21.08 -12.50 -15.72
CA ALA A 149 -21.95 -12.72 -16.87
C ALA A 149 -23.44 -12.89 -16.48
N ALA A 150 -23.72 -13.26 -15.22
CA ALA A 150 -25.08 -13.37 -14.69
C ALA A 150 -25.66 -12.03 -14.17
N LEU A 151 -24.83 -10.97 -14.03
CA LEU A 151 -25.29 -9.66 -13.60
C LEU A 151 -25.83 -8.82 -14.76
N PRO A 152 -26.69 -7.82 -14.45
CA PRO A 152 -27.12 -6.86 -15.45
C PRO A 152 -25.93 -6.17 -16.11
N LYS A 153 -25.94 -6.11 -17.45
CA LYS A 153 -24.84 -5.53 -18.23
C LYS A 153 -24.50 -4.10 -17.81
N GLU A 154 -25.52 -3.30 -17.51
CA GLU A 154 -25.38 -1.93 -17.04
C GLU A 154 -24.62 -1.79 -15.71
N GLU A 155 -24.77 -2.77 -14.78
CA GLU A 155 -24.04 -2.79 -13.52
C GLU A 155 -22.55 -3.08 -13.75
N VAL A 156 -22.24 -4.04 -14.64
CA VAL A 156 -20.86 -4.39 -14.96
C VAL A 156 -20.17 -3.26 -15.72
N GLU A 157 -20.82 -2.67 -16.72
CA GLU A 157 -20.31 -1.52 -17.48
C GLU A 157 -20.23 -0.23 -16.64
N GLY A 158 -21.00 -0.16 -15.55
CA GLY A 158 -20.96 0.93 -14.56
C GLY A 158 -19.73 0.91 -13.66
N VAL A 159 -18.98 -0.19 -13.62
CA VAL A 159 -17.71 -0.31 -12.87
C VAL A 159 -16.59 0.18 -13.78
N LYS A 160 -16.19 1.44 -13.61
CA LYS A 160 -15.17 2.07 -14.45
C LYS A 160 -13.86 2.17 -13.71
N ARG A 161 -12.78 1.79 -14.37
CA ARG A 161 -11.45 2.01 -13.83
C ARG A 161 -11.25 3.48 -13.51
N SER A 162 -10.83 3.77 -12.29
CA SER A 162 -10.58 5.13 -11.84
C SER A 162 -9.26 5.66 -12.40
N ALA A 163 -9.23 6.97 -12.70
CA ALA A 163 -7.98 7.68 -12.93
C ALA A 163 -7.15 7.83 -11.64
N GLU A 164 -7.79 7.72 -10.47
CA GLU A 164 -7.09 7.53 -9.19
C GLU A 164 -6.49 6.12 -9.18
N LEU A 165 -5.36 5.94 -9.83
CA LEU A 165 -4.71 4.66 -9.99
C LEU A 165 -4.43 4.05 -8.61
N GLY A 166 -5.10 2.94 -8.33
CA GLY A 166 -4.90 2.14 -7.15
C GLY A 166 -4.04 0.96 -7.53
N ASP A 167 -2.78 1.04 -7.37
CA ASP A 167 -1.89 -0.11 -7.37
C ASP A 167 -0.57 0.25 -6.69
N PRO A 168 -0.62 0.74 -5.45
CA PRO A 168 0.61 0.75 -4.72
C PRO A 168 0.86 -0.69 -4.27
N TYR A 169 1.88 -1.32 -4.84
CA TYR A 169 2.61 -2.28 -4.03
C TYR A 169 2.96 -1.59 -2.72
N PRO A 170 2.92 -2.32 -1.59
CA PRO A 170 3.28 -1.70 -0.34
C PRO A 170 4.64 -1.01 -0.49
N ILE A 171 4.68 0.27 -0.13
CA ILE A 171 5.92 1.02 -0.13
C ILE A 171 6.75 0.52 1.05
N SER A 172 7.99 0.14 0.78
CA SER A 172 8.94 -0.20 1.83
C SER A 172 9.81 1.01 2.15
N LEU A 173 10.00 1.30 3.43
CA LEU A 173 10.97 2.28 3.89
C LEU A 173 12.35 1.62 4.02
N ILE A 174 13.40 2.29 3.57
CA ILE A 174 14.79 1.88 3.82
C ILE A 174 15.61 3.07 4.30
N ALA A 175 16.30 2.92 5.43
CA ALA A 175 17.11 3.96 6.01
C ALA A 175 18.32 3.40 6.76
N CYS A 176 19.44 4.16 6.75
CA CYS A 176 20.56 3.97 7.65
C CYS A 176 20.50 5.05 8.72
N MET A 177 20.55 4.67 9.99
CA MET A 177 20.39 5.57 11.13
C MET A 177 21.33 5.18 12.28
N ASP A 178 21.55 6.11 13.21
CA ASP A 178 22.16 5.78 14.50
C ASP A 178 21.12 5.29 15.53
N LYS A 179 21.59 4.98 16.74
CA LYS A 179 20.73 4.52 17.87
C LYS A 179 19.65 5.54 18.28
N ASN A 180 19.82 6.82 17.94
CA ASN A 180 18.91 7.90 18.23
C ASN A 180 18.00 8.24 17.03
N ARG A 181 18.00 7.40 15.99
CA ARG A 181 17.28 7.60 14.72
C ARG A 181 17.85 8.75 13.86
N GLY A 182 19.06 9.22 14.14
CA GLY A 182 19.76 10.18 13.30
C GLY A 182 20.04 9.62 11.90
N LEU A 183 19.80 10.42 10.87
CA LEU A 183 19.95 10.03 9.45
C LEU A 183 21.12 10.74 8.77
N GLY A 184 21.47 11.94 9.23
CA GLY A 184 22.46 12.79 8.59
C GLY A 184 22.80 14.00 9.43
N HIS A 185 23.84 14.71 9.00
CA HIS A 185 24.31 15.96 9.57
C HIS A 185 24.73 16.91 8.44
N GLU A 186 24.32 18.18 8.49
CA GLU A 186 24.65 19.23 7.51
C GLU A 186 24.44 18.83 6.03
N GLY A 187 23.45 17.95 5.77
CA GLY A 187 23.09 17.48 4.42
C GLY A 187 23.86 16.25 3.94
N GLU A 188 24.78 15.72 4.74
CA GLU A 188 25.54 14.50 4.46
C GLU A 188 25.02 13.31 5.27
N LEU A 189 25.31 12.08 4.82
CA LEU A 189 25.02 10.87 5.58
C LEU A 189 25.92 10.78 6.81
N LEU A 190 25.41 10.22 7.92
CA LEU A 190 26.19 10.05 9.17
C LEU A 190 27.47 9.27 9.00
N ALA A 191 27.48 8.28 8.11
CA ALA A 191 28.64 7.49 7.80
C ALA A 191 28.61 6.95 6.37
N ASN A 192 29.77 6.89 5.72
CA ASN A 192 29.93 6.20 4.45
C ASN A 192 30.31 4.73 4.71
N ASN A 193 29.31 3.87 4.95
CA ASN A 193 29.52 2.46 5.26
C ASN A 193 29.34 1.60 4.00
N SER A 194 30.42 0.96 3.55
CA SER A 194 30.42 0.14 2.34
C SER A 194 29.56 -1.14 2.45
N GLU A 195 29.35 -1.66 3.67
CA GLU A 195 28.49 -2.82 3.92
C GLU A 195 27.03 -2.42 3.78
N ASP A 196 26.62 -1.29 4.38
CA ASP A 196 25.27 -0.74 4.24
C ASP A 196 24.97 -0.38 2.79
N MET A 197 25.90 0.27 2.09
CA MET A 197 25.70 0.61 0.68
C MET A 197 25.55 -0.62 -0.22
N ARG A 198 26.22 -1.73 0.06
CA ARG A 198 26.01 -3.00 -0.65
C ARG A 198 24.65 -3.60 -0.32
N HIS A 199 24.24 -3.57 0.95
CA HIS A 199 22.94 -4.04 1.41
C HIS A 199 21.80 -3.23 0.77
N PHE A 200 21.88 -1.91 0.83
CA PHE A 200 20.96 -1.00 0.16
C PHE A 200 20.82 -1.30 -1.34
N ARG A 201 21.96 -1.46 -2.04
CA ARG A 201 21.95 -1.79 -3.46
C ARG A 201 21.29 -3.14 -3.74
N ALA A 202 21.60 -4.16 -2.96
CA ALA A 202 21.04 -5.51 -3.14
C ALA A 202 19.52 -5.52 -2.97
N LEU A 203 18.98 -4.79 -1.98
CA LEU A 203 17.55 -4.70 -1.73
C LEU A 203 16.80 -3.91 -2.81
N THR A 204 17.37 -2.78 -3.25
CA THR A 204 16.67 -1.83 -4.13
C THR A 204 16.84 -2.10 -5.62
N LEU A 205 17.78 -2.98 -6.01
CA LEU A 205 18.05 -3.27 -7.42
C LEU A 205 16.82 -3.85 -8.14
N GLY A 206 16.53 -3.32 -9.33
CA GLY A 206 15.35 -3.70 -10.12
C GLY A 206 14.04 -3.08 -9.64
N GLY A 207 14.04 -2.38 -8.50
CA GLY A 207 12.88 -1.72 -7.92
C GLY A 207 12.70 -0.26 -8.37
N ILE A 208 11.68 0.36 -7.79
CA ILE A 208 11.41 1.80 -7.86
C ILE A 208 11.95 2.45 -6.59
N VAL A 209 12.70 3.52 -6.71
CA VAL A 209 13.20 4.30 -5.55
C VAL A 209 12.60 5.69 -5.57
N ILE A 210 12.01 6.09 -4.45
CA ILE A 210 11.38 7.39 -4.26
C ILE A 210 12.22 8.19 -3.27
N MET A 211 12.60 9.41 -3.66
CA MET A 211 13.42 10.29 -2.85
C MET A 211 12.97 11.74 -2.91
N GLY A 212 13.29 12.50 -1.90
CA GLY A 212 13.15 13.96 -1.92
C GLY A 212 14.30 14.62 -2.70
N ARG A 213 14.08 15.86 -3.14
CA ARG A 213 15.07 16.64 -3.92
C ARG A 213 16.46 16.71 -3.24
N ARG A 214 16.52 16.97 -1.92
CA ARG A 214 17.79 17.03 -1.19
C ARG A 214 18.53 15.69 -1.22
N THR A 215 17.81 14.59 -1.06
CA THR A 215 18.39 13.24 -1.18
C THR A 215 18.90 12.97 -2.59
N GLN A 216 18.19 13.44 -3.63
CA GLN A 216 18.67 13.34 -5.01
C GLN A 216 19.97 14.14 -5.22
N GLU A 217 20.05 15.34 -4.65
CA GLU A 217 21.24 16.22 -4.75
C GLU A 217 22.47 15.63 -4.01
N SER A 218 22.25 14.85 -2.93
CA SER A 218 23.31 14.14 -2.20
C SER A 218 23.78 12.84 -2.85
N LEU A 219 23.12 12.36 -3.91
CA LEU A 219 23.60 11.18 -4.64
C LEU A 219 24.94 11.47 -5.33
N PRO A 220 25.82 10.47 -5.48
CA PRO A 220 27.11 10.64 -6.16
C PRO A 220 26.95 11.30 -7.54
N GLY A 221 27.47 12.51 -7.69
CA GLY A 221 27.32 13.33 -8.90
C GLY A 221 25.89 13.74 -9.23
N GLY A 222 24.94 13.60 -8.32
CA GLY A 222 23.52 13.88 -8.57
C GLY A 222 22.85 12.93 -9.58
N HIS A 223 23.51 11.81 -9.92
CA HIS A 223 23.05 10.88 -10.94
C HIS A 223 22.03 9.85 -10.41
N PRO A 224 21.12 9.37 -11.29
CA PRO A 224 20.16 8.33 -10.90
C PRO A 224 20.84 7.03 -10.52
N LEU A 225 20.25 6.33 -9.58
CA LEU A 225 20.72 5.03 -9.12
C LEU A 225 20.52 3.98 -10.23
N LYS A 226 21.62 3.42 -10.74
CA LYS A 226 21.61 2.48 -11.88
C LYS A 226 20.79 1.22 -11.60
N GLY A 227 20.01 0.77 -12.59
CA GLY A 227 19.21 -0.45 -12.51
C GLY A 227 17.95 -0.30 -11.65
N ARG A 228 17.48 0.92 -11.44
CA ARG A 228 16.27 1.28 -10.69
C ARG A 228 15.50 2.36 -11.44
N ILE A 229 14.19 2.42 -11.24
CA ILE A 229 13.39 3.57 -11.64
C ILE A 229 13.52 4.61 -10.53
N ASN A 230 13.97 5.81 -10.86
CA ASN A 230 14.25 6.87 -9.91
C ASN A 230 13.17 7.94 -9.96
N ILE A 231 12.45 8.15 -8.86
CA ILE A 231 11.40 9.15 -8.72
C ILE A 231 11.84 10.19 -7.67
N VAL A 232 11.71 11.47 -8.01
CA VAL A 232 12.03 12.59 -7.11
C VAL A 232 10.78 13.41 -6.83
N LEU A 233 10.48 13.62 -5.56
CA LEU A 233 9.49 14.63 -5.17
C LEU A 233 10.15 16.00 -5.04
N SER A 234 9.63 16.97 -5.82
CA SER A 234 10.13 18.33 -5.83
C SER A 234 9.04 19.34 -6.18
N GLN A 235 8.77 20.27 -5.28
CA GLN A 235 7.85 21.37 -5.53
C GLN A 235 8.47 22.46 -6.42
N THR A 236 9.79 22.52 -6.53
CA THR A 236 10.52 23.60 -7.21
C THR A 236 11.11 23.19 -8.57
N LYS A 237 11.63 21.97 -8.69
CA LYS A 237 12.17 21.44 -9.94
C LYS A 237 11.12 20.61 -10.66
N ARG A 238 10.94 20.81 -11.96
CA ARG A 238 9.98 20.06 -12.81
C ARG A 238 10.66 19.02 -13.69
N LYS A 239 11.97 19.11 -13.86
CA LYS A 239 12.77 18.18 -14.67
C LYS A 239 14.14 18.01 -14.03
N ILE A 240 14.56 16.76 -13.86
CA ILE A 240 15.91 16.35 -13.46
C ILE A 240 16.30 15.22 -14.39
N GLU A 241 17.46 15.32 -15.01
CA GLU A 241 17.91 14.33 -16.00
C GLU A 241 18.04 12.92 -15.39
N GLY A 242 17.41 11.94 -16.03
CA GLY A 242 17.39 10.55 -15.58
C GLY A 242 16.43 10.24 -14.43
N PHE A 243 15.62 11.21 -13.99
CA PHE A 243 14.62 11.01 -12.94
C PHE A 243 13.21 11.31 -13.45
N ARG A 244 12.21 10.58 -12.93
CA ARG A 244 10.82 11.03 -12.99
C ARG A 244 10.60 12.01 -11.84
N VAL A 245 10.06 13.19 -12.12
CA VAL A 245 9.84 14.23 -11.09
C VAL A 245 8.35 14.40 -10.85
N CYS A 246 7.93 14.25 -9.60
CA CYS A 246 6.57 14.48 -9.13
C CYS A 246 6.54 15.72 -8.23
N LYS A 247 5.51 16.57 -8.37
CA LYS A 247 5.37 17.80 -7.54
C LYS A 247 4.85 17.49 -6.14
N ASP A 248 3.96 16.49 -6.02
CA ASP A 248 3.22 16.14 -4.83
C ASP A 248 2.90 14.64 -4.77
N GLU A 249 2.16 14.26 -3.74
CA GLU A 249 1.74 12.90 -3.48
C GLU A 249 0.79 12.37 -4.58
N GLU A 250 -0.09 13.20 -5.09
CA GLU A 250 -1.06 12.83 -6.13
C GLU A 250 -0.33 12.43 -7.42
N GLU A 251 0.60 13.26 -7.91
CA GLU A 251 1.44 12.92 -9.06
C GLU A 251 2.29 11.67 -8.80
N LEU A 252 2.83 11.49 -7.58
CA LEU A 252 3.59 10.30 -7.23
C LEU A 252 2.76 9.03 -7.41
N PHE A 253 1.55 8.99 -6.83
CA PHE A 253 0.71 7.81 -6.94
C PHE A 253 0.19 7.59 -8.37
N ALA A 254 -0.04 8.64 -9.15
CA ALA A 254 -0.34 8.52 -10.57
C ALA A 254 0.81 7.83 -11.33
N VAL A 255 2.04 8.28 -11.14
CA VAL A 255 3.24 7.69 -11.77
C VAL A 255 3.46 6.24 -11.32
N LEU A 256 3.26 5.92 -10.04
CA LEU A 256 3.37 4.54 -9.54
C LEU A 256 2.32 3.63 -10.20
N GLY A 257 1.10 4.11 -10.36
CA GLY A 257 0.04 3.38 -11.05
C GLY A 257 0.34 3.15 -12.54
N GLU A 258 0.86 4.15 -13.25
CA GLU A 258 1.30 3.99 -14.65
C GLU A 258 2.38 2.90 -14.77
N LEU A 259 3.38 2.94 -13.90
CA LEU A 259 4.46 1.93 -13.88
C LEU A 259 3.94 0.52 -13.57
N ALA A 260 2.99 0.40 -12.66
CA ALA A 260 2.37 -0.88 -12.34
C ALA A 260 1.60 -1.44 -13.54
N GLU A 261 0.88 -0.58 -14.28
CA GLU A 261 0.14 -0.98 -15.47
C GLU A 261 1.06 -1.41 -16.61
N GLU A 262 2.09 -0.62 -16.92
CA GLU A 262 3.10 -0.99 -17.93
C GLU A 262 3.65 -2.41 -17.67
N ARG A 263 3.90 -2.74 -16.41
CA ARG A 263 4.39 -4.09 -16.05
C ARG A 263 3.33 -5.16 -16.18
N ARG A 264 2.09 -4.87 -15.84
CA ARG A 264 0.98 -5.81 -15.98
C ARG A 264 0.71 -6.14 -17.44
N GLU A 265 0.66 -5.12 -18.30
CA GLU A 265 0.53 -5.31 -19.75
C GLU A 265 1.68 -6.14 -20.34
N ALA A 266 2.90 -5.92 -19.84
CA ALA A 266 4.08 -6.70 -20.22
C ALA A 266 4.13 -8.09 -19.56
N LYS A 267 3.15 -8.48 -18.74
CA LYS A 267 3.11 -9.74 -17.95
C LYS A 267 4.35 -9.95 -17.08
N LEU A 268 4.93 -8.87 -16.59
CA LEU A 268 6.08 -8.89 -15.70
C LEU A 268 5.62 -8.84 -14.24
N PRO A 269 6.41 -9.43 -13.30
CA PRO A 269 6.10 -9.34 -11.89
C PRO A 269 6.19 -7.87 -11.42
N PRO A 270 5.43 -7.51 -10.37
CA PRO A 270 5.47 -6.18 -9.79
C PRO A 270 6.87 -5.81 -9.29
N GLN A 271 7.16 -4.50 -9.31
CA GLN A 271 8.41 -3.98 -8.75
C GLN A 271 8.21 -3.55 -7.30
N LYS A 272 9.18 -3.87 -6.46
CA LYS A 272 9.20 -3.36 -5.09
C LYS A 272 9.44 -1.85 -5.10
N ILE A 273 8.70 -1.11 -4.28
CA ILE A 273 8.77 0.34 -4.17
C ILE A 273 9.48 0.71 -2.87
N TRP A 274 10.50 1.55 -2.95
CA TRP A 274 11.35 1.94 -1.84
C TRP A 274 11.31 3.44 -1.59
N CYS A 275 10.87 3.86 -0.42
CA CYS A 275 11.09 5.20 0.08
C CYS A 275 12.50 5.27 0.68
N ILE A 276 13.40 6.07 0.07
CA ILE A 276 14.81 6.19 0.47
C ILE A 276 15.13 7.55 1.12
N GLY A 277 14.11 8.33 1.40
CA GLY A 277 14.24 9.57 2.18
C GLY A 277 14.21 10.87 1.36
N GLY A 278 14.46 12.06 1.96
CA GLY A 278 14.74 12.33 3.40
C GLY A 278 13.51 12.41 4.30
N THR A 279 13.72 13.00 5.48
CA THR A 279 12.76 13.02 6.58
C THR A 279 11.36 13.49 6.20
N SER A 280 11.23 14.55 5.43
CA SER A 280 9.93 15.06 4.99
C SER A 280 9.18 14.05 4.14
N LEU A 281 9.90 13.29 3.29
CA LEU A 281 9.32 12.24 2.46
C LEU A 281 8.93 11.02 3.31
N TYR A 282 9.78 10.63 4.27
CA TYR A 282 9.43 9.56 5.22
C TYR A 282 8.14 9.89 5.97
N ARG A 283 8.00 11.11 6.50
CA ARG A 283 6.78 11.55 7.19
C ARG A 283 5.55 11.53 6.29
N MET A 284 5.69 12.01 5.06
CA MET A 284 4.59 12.07 4.10
C MET A 284 4.11 10.67 3.70
N LEU A 285 5.05 9.76 3.44
CA LEU A 285 4.72 8.41 2.99
C LEU A 285 4.47 7.41 4.13
N LEU A 286 4.72 7.78 5.39
CA LEU A 286 4.57 6.88 6.55
C LEU A 286 3.22 6.15 6.59
N PRO A 287 2.07 6.79 6.28
CA PRO A 287 0.77 6.09 6.24
C PRO A 287 0.70 4.94 5.23
N TYR A 288 1.56 4.95 4.20
CA TYR A 288 1.57 3.97 3.11
C TYR A 288 2.71 2.96 3.23
N ILE A 289 3.59 3.11 4.23
CA ILE A 289 4.70 2.19 4.46
C ILE A 289 4.18 0.90 5.09
N ALA A 290 4.46 -0.22 4.45
CA ALA A 290 4.09 -1.55 4.92
C ALA A 290 5.23 -2.26 5.68
N GLU A 291 6.47 -1.96 5.31
CA GLU A 291 7.67 -2.61 5.85
C GLU A 291 8.78 -1.56 6.02
N ALA A 292 9.61 -1.69 7.05
CA ALA A 292 10.79 -0.86 7.23
C ALA A 292 12.06 -1.69 7.36
N TYR A 293 13.05 -1.32 6.59
CA TYR A 293 14.39 -1.92 6.54
C TYR A 293 15.38 -0.92 7.09
N LEU A 294 15.80 -1.11 8.32
CA LEU A 294 16.65 -0.18 9.02
C LEU A 294 18.03 -0.76 9.23
N THR A 295 19.06 0.00 8.84
CA THR A 295 20.44 -0.24 9.24
C THR A 295 20.76 0.69 10.40
N GLU A 296 21.04 0.15 11.57
CA GLU A 296 21.48 0.90 12.74
C GLU A 296 22.98 0.87 12.88
N LEU A 297 23.60 2.04 12.87
CA LEU A 297 25.03 2.25 13.12
C LEU A 297 25.31 2.16 14.63
N THR A 298 26.37 1.46 15.00
CA THR A 298 26.73 1.29 16.43
C THR A 298 27.53 2.45 17.03
N GLY A 299 27.92 3.46 16.22
CA GLY A 299 28.62 4.65 16.68
C GLY A 299 27.69 5.72 17.27
N ASP A 300 28.29 6.70 17.95
CA ASP A 300 27.64 7.96 18.32
C ASP A 300 27.92 8.99 17.23
N TYR A 301 26.86 9.60 16.71
CA TYR A 301 26.89 10.57 15.63
C TYR A 301 26.16 11.84 16.02
N ASP A 302 26.66 12.98 15.54
CA ASP A 302 26.02 14.28 15.72
C ASP A 302 25.02 14.50 14.59
N ALA A 303 23.78 14.01 14.77
CA ALA A 303 22.74 14.10 13.76
C ALA A 303 21.88 15.35 13.95
N ASP A 304 21.53 16.02 12.85
CA ASP A 304 20.58 17.15 12.79
C ASP A 304 19.26 16.77 12.11
N VAL A 305 19.22 15.61 11.47
CA VAL A 305 18.07 15.07 10.73
C VAL A 305 17.72 13.68 11.24
N PHE A 306 16.44 13.43 11.57
CA PHE A 306 16.02 12.21 12.23
C PHE A 306 14.89 11.48 11.47
N LEU A 307 14.90 10.16 11.56
CA LEU A 307 13.79 9.31 11.12
C LEU A 307 12.55 9.58 12.00
N PRO A 308 11.34 9.67 11.42
CA PRO A 308 10.12 9.72 12.23
C PRO A 308 9.98 8.48 13.11
N GLU A 309 9.17 8.57 14.16
CA GLU A 309 8.85 7.41 14.98
C GLU A 309 8.09 6.36 14.19
N LEU A 310 8.49 5.09 14.38
CA LEU A 310 7.87 3.93 13.76
C LEU A 310 7.11 3.11 14.81
N THR A 311 6.33 3.77 15.65
CA THR A 311 5.62 3.17 16.79
C THR A 311 4.58 2.12 16.40
N GLU A 312 4.10 2.18 15.16
CA GLU A 312 3.11 1.24 14.61
C GLU A 312 3.76 0.00 13.96
N PHE A 313 5.11 -0.10 14.00
CA PHE A 313 5.84 -1.21 13.40
C PHE A 313 6.36 -2.14 14.48
N THR A 314 6.24 -3.44 14.22
CA THR A 314 6.77 -4.51 15.09
C THR A 314 8.01 -5.13 14.46
N ALA A 315 9.05 -5.34 15.27
CA ALA A 315 10.28 -5.96 14.79
C ALA A 315 10.06 -7.43 14.41
N ILE A 316 10.29 -7.77 13.13
CA ILE A 316 10.15 -9.12 12.60
C ILE A 316 11.47 -9.89 12.76
N SER A 317 12.60 -9.27 12.46
CA SER A 317 13.91 -9.89 12.60
C SER A 317 15.03 -8.86 12.77
N THR A 318 16.12 -9.29 13.41
CA THR A 318 17.34 -8.50 13.56
C THR A 318 18.53 -9.36 13.19
N LYS A 319 19.46 -8.79 12.37
CA LYS A 319 20.73 -9.41 12.03
C LYS A 319 21.87 -8.47 12.39
N HIS A 320 22.99 -9.03 12.88
CA HIS A 320 24.17 -8.26 13.23
C HIS A 320 25.23 -8.35 12.11
N GLY A 321 25.70 -7.19 11.66
CA GLY A 321 26.90 -7.02 10.81
C GLY A 321 28.13 -6.64 11.64
N LYS A 322 29.20 -6.23 10.99
CA LYS A 322 30.48 -5.96 11.67
C LYS A 322 30.45 -4.71 12.57
N ASN A 323 29.70 -3.68 12.27
CA ASN A 323 29.45 -2.50 13.09
C ASN A 323 28.05 -1.96 12.80
N LEU A 324 27.15 -2.85 12.49
CA LEU A 324 25.79 -2.54 12.03
C LEU A 324 24.82 -3.54 12.64
N ARG A 325 23.59 -3.07 12.81
CA ARG A 325 22.45 -3.91 13.12
C ARG A 325 21.37 -3.68 12.07
N TYR A 326 20.98 -4.72 11.38
CA TYR A 326 19.88 -4.68 10.42
C TYR A 326 18.58 -5.05 11.12
N CYS A 327 17.62 -4.13 11.14
CA CYS A 327 16.30 -4.35 11.72
C CYS A 327 15.25 -4.38 10.62
N TYR A 328 14.43 -5.40 10.67
CA TYR A 328 13.26 -5.60 9.81
C TYR A 328 12.03 -5.35 10.66
N LEU A 329 11.19 -4.37 10.26
CA LEU A 329 9.95 -4.02 10.93
C LEU A 329 8.76 -4.19 10.00
#